data_a3ba47ae59af5e9efcb3069f4fea16db
#
_entry.id   a3ba47ae59af5e9efcb3069f4fea16db
#
_cell.length_a   1.000
_cell.length_b   1.000
_cell.length_c   1.000
_cell.angle_alpha   90.00
_cell.angle_beta   90.00
_cell.angle_gamma   90.00
#
_symmetry.space_group_name_H-M   'P 1'
#
loop_
_entity.id
_entity.type
_entity.pdbx_description
1 polymer ?
#
loop_
_entity_poly.entity_id
_entity_poly.type
_entity_poly.pdbx_seq_one_letter_code
_entity_poly.pdbx_strand_id
1 'polypeptide(L)'
;ALMCASHNGEEIHVATAQGMAEKLGLDASHFECGCHAPYDVGARNIARQNGLTPFHNNCSGKHSGMLALAQKLGADTKDYISYSHPVQKTIFEQLKRLTGKSTFLYGIDGCSAPTPFLTLKEIAELFQTFGSEKYPELTMAYNAMVKHPYLVAGNDRFDTDFNKAMNGRGIT
;
A
#
# COMPACT_ATOMS: atom_id res chain seq x y z
N ALA A 1 -7.55 3.64 2.63
CA ALA A 1 -7.24 3.92 1.22
C ALA A 1 -5.72 3.93 0.99
N LEU A 2 -4.94 4.79 1.64
CA LEU A 2 -3.51 4.96 1.33
C LEU A 2 -2.69 3.66 1.47
N MET A 3 -3.01 2.78 2.40
CA MET A 3 -2.33 1.46 2.53
C MET A 3 -2.54 0.53 1.32
N CYS A 4 -3.57 0.76 0.53
CA CYS A 4 -3.88 0.02 -0.70
C CYS A 4 -3.44 0.78 -1.96
N ALA A 5 -2.69 1.88 -1.81
CA ALA A 5 -2.40 2.82 -2.88
C ALA A 5 -1.06 2.57 -3.57
N SER A 6 -0.99 3.03 -4.83
CA SER A 6 0.24 3.37 -5.52
C SER A 6 0.14 4.83 -5.95
N HIS A 7 0.36 5.73 -5.00
CA HIS A 7 -0.01 7.14 -5.11
C HIS A 7 1.06 8.04 -5.79
N ASN A 8 0.64 9.21 -6.22
CA ASN A 8 1.49 10.18 -6.92
C ASN A 8 2.55 10.87 -6.05
N GLY A 9 2.49 10.73 -4.72
CA GLY A 9 3.39 11.45 -3.80
C GLY A 9 3.02 12.94 -3.62
N GLU A 10 1.76 13.31 -3.85
CA GLU A 10 1.27 14.66 -3.62
C GLU A 10 1.17 14.98 -2.11
N GLU A 11 1.02 16.24 -1.75
CA GLU A 11 1.03 16.72 -0.37
C GLU A 11 0.08 15.93 0.56
N ILE A 12 -1.13 15.65 0.10
CA ILE A 12 -2.11 14.87 0.88
C ILE A 12 -1.65 13.43 1.15
N HIS A 13 -0.94 12.82 0.20
CA HIS A 13 -0.40 11.47 0.36
C HIS A 13 0.74 11.47 1.38
N VAL A 14 1.66 12.42 1.23
CA VAL A 14 2.81 12.62 2.15
C VAL A 14 2.33 12.90 3.56
N ALA A 15 1.41 13.86 3.73
CA ALA A 15 0.84 14.22 5.02
C ALA A 15 0.09 13.04 5.66
N THR A 16 -0.64 12.25 4.85
CA THR A 16 -1.36 11.07 5.35
C THR A 16 -0.37 9.99 5.81
N ALA A 17 0.67 9.69 5.04
CA ALA A 17 1.68 8.70 5.41
C ALA A 17 2.46 9.13 6.66
N GLN A 18 2.82 10.41 6.75
CA GLN A 18 3.47 10.99 7.92
C GLN A 18 2.56 10.89 9.17
N GLY A 19 1.30 11.29 9.06
CA GLY A 19 0.34 11.19 10.17
C GLY A 19 0.08 9.74 10.61
N MET A 20 0.22 8.76 9.70
CA MET A 20 0.17 7.33 10.05
C MET A 20 1.41 6.94 10.85
N ALA A 21 2.61 7.36 10.44
CA ALA A 21 3.85 7.10 11.16
C ALA A 21 3.83 7.73 12.57
N GLU A 22 3.42 8.98 12.68
CA GLU A 22 3.31 9.69 13.96
C GLU A 22 2.38 8.97 14.95
N LYS A 23 1.24 8.46 14.48
CA LYS A 23 0.31 7.67 15.32
C LYS A 23 0.92 6.36 15.84
N LEU A 24 1.91 5.82 15.14
CA LEU A 24 2.68 4.64 15.52
C LEU A 24 3.89 4.98 16.39
N GLY A 25 4.17 6.27 16.64
CA GLY A 25 5.38 6.74 17.32
C GLY A 25 6.65 6.52 16.46
N LEU A 26 6.49 6.50 15.13
CA LEU A 26 7.55 6.28 14.15
C LEU A 26 7.79 7.52 13.29
N ASP A 27 8.92 7.56 12.62
CA ASP A 27 9.31 8.62 11.68
C ASP A 27 9.81 8.04 10.35
N ALA A 28 10.29 8.92 9.46
CA ALA A 28 10.77 8.55 8.13
C ALA A 28 11.92 7.52 8.15
N SER A 29 12.74 7.50 9.19
CA SER A 29 13.90 6.59 9.30
C SER A 29 13.50 5.11 9.44
N HIS A 30 12.26 4.85 9.84
CA HIS A 30 11.71 3.49 9.97
C HIS A 30 11.22 2.91 8.63
N PHE A 31 11.12 3.75 7.57
CA PHE A 31 10.57 3.33 6.29
C PHE A 31 11.65 2.76 5.37
N GLU A 32 11.54 1.49 5.04
CA GLU A 32 12.51 0.78 4.19
C GLU A 32 12.13 0.76 2.70
N CYS A 33 11.08 1.52 2.31
CA CYS A 33 10.70 1.65 0.89
C CYS A 33 11.68 2.50 0.05
N GLY A 34 12.62 3.17 0.69
CA GLY A 34 13.46 4.16 0.02
C GLY A 34 12.70 5.42 -0.40
N CYS A 35 13.43 6.36 -0.97
CA CYS A 35 12.89 7.62 -1.49
C CYS A 35 12.88 7.60 -3.00
N HIS A 36 11.80 8.09 -3.63
CA HIS A 36 11.81 8.45 -5.03
C HIS A 36 10.99 9.73 -5.26
N ALA A 37 11.26 10.39 -6.38
CA ALA A 37 10.54 11.60 -6.74
C ALA A 37 9.04 11.29 -6.96
N PRO A 38 8.12 12.16 -6.50
CA PRO A 38 6.70 12.05 -6.79
C PRO A 38 6.41 11.86 -8.28
N TYR A 39 5.35 11.12 -8.62
CA TYR A 39 4.89 11.01 -10.01
C TYR A 39 4.22 12.29 -10.47
N ASP A 40 3.48 12.97 -9.59
CA ASP A 40 2.95 14.30 -9.89
C ASP A 40 4.08 15.32 -10.08
N VAL A 41 3.97 16.11 -11.16
CA VAL A 41 5.02 17.08 -11.56
C VAL A 41 5.14 18.23 -10.56
N GLY A 42 3.99 18.73 -10.07
CA GLY A 42 3.96 19.82 -9.07
C GLY A 42 4.57 19.39 -7.76
N ALA A 43 4.14 18.25 -7.23
CA ALA A 43 4.69 17.65 -6.01
C ALA A 43 6.18 17.33 -6.14
N ARG A 44 6.63 16.87 -7.30
CA ARG A 44 8.04 16.61 -7.60
C ARG A 44 8.89 17.87 -7.51
N ASN A 45 8.41 18.98 -8.05
CA ASN A 45 9.13 20.25 -8.01
C ASN A 45 9.24 20.78 -6.57
N ILE A 46 8.19 20.66 -5.79
CA ILE A 46 8.18 21.03 -4.37
C ILE A 46 9.13 20.14 -3.58
N ALA A 47 9.08 18.82 -3.78
CA ALA A 47 9.94 17.87 -3.09
C ALA A 47 11.43 18.04 -3.42
N ARG A 48 11.77 18.50 -4.65
CA ARG A 48 13.17 18.85 -5.02
C ARG A 48 13.72 20.04 -4.23
N GLN A 49 12.86 20.98 -3.87
CA GLN A 49 13.27 22.18 -3.10
C GLN A 49 13.34 21.88 -1.59
N ASN A 50 12.38 21.10 -1.09
CA ASN A 50 12.22 20.87 0.36
C ASN A 50 12.90 19.58 0.85
N GLY A 51 13.41 18.74 -0.05
CA GLY A 51 13.99 17.44 0.25
C GLY A 51 12.98 16.29 0.08
N LEU A 52 13.51 15.16 -0.38
CA LEU A 52 12.74 13.91 -0.52
C LEU A 52 12.79 13.12 0.79
N THR A 53 11.67 12.55 1.14
CA THR A 53 11.55 11.62 2.26
C THR A 53 10.90 10.31 1.78
N PRO A 54 10.99 9.21 2.54
CA PRO A 54 10.28 7.97 2.21
C PRO A 54 8.75 8.13 2.07
N PHE A 55 8.16 9.16 2.68
CA PHE A 55 6.73 9.46 2.54
C PHE A 55 6.31 9.84 1.12
N HIS A 56 7.25 10.31 0.28
CA HIS A 56 7.01 10.61 -1.14
C HIS A 56 6.97 9.33 -2.00
N ASN A 57 7.49 8.20 -1.49
CA ASN A 57 7.42 6.93 -2.19
C ASN A 57 5.96 6.51 -2.40
N ASN A 58 5.60 6.10 -3.61
CA ASN A 58 4.23 5.69 -3.96
C ASN A 58 3.70 4.52 -3.11
N CYS A 59 4.57 3.76 -2.47
CA CYS A 59 4.24 2.66 -1.59
C CYS A 59 4.27 3.03 -0.10
N SER A 60 4.49 4.31 0.28
CA SER A 60 4.63 4.71 1.68
C SER A 60 3.44 4.32 2.55
N GLY A 61 2.22 4.35 2.00
CA GLY A 61 1.02 3.88 2.70
C GLY A 61 1.05 2.37 2.98
N LYS A 62 1.50 1.55 2.03
CA LYS A 62 1.70 0.11 2.22
C LYS A 62 2.72 -0.15 3.33
N HIS A 63 3.84 0.58 3.32
CA HIS A 63 4.88 0.46 4.35
C HIS A 63 4.39 0.92 5.72
N SER A 64 3.58 1.97 5.81
CA SER A 64 2.89 2.35 7.06
C SER A 64 2.05 1.19 7.61
N GLY A 65 1.33 0.49 6.74
CA GLY A 65 0.54 -0.70 7.13
C GLY A 65 1.41 -1.86 7.62
N MET A 66 2.56 -2.10 6.97
CA MET A 66 3.51 -3.13 7.39
C MET A 66 4.14 -2.81 8.76
N LEU A 67 4.50 -1.56 9.01
CA LEU A 67 5.02 -1.10 10.29
C LEU A 67 3.96 -1.22 11.41
N ALA A 68 2.71 -0.85 11.13
CA ALA A 68 1.60 -1.06 12.05
C ALA A 68 1.39 -2.55 12.38
N LEU A 69 1.52 -3.42 11.38
CA LEU A 69 1.43 -4.87 11.57
C LEU A 69 2.61 -5.39 12.39
N ALA A 70 3.84 -4.89 12.17
CA ALA A 70 5.00 -5.26 12.98
C ALA A 70 4.75 -4.97 14.46
N GLN A 71 4.30 -3.76 14.81
CA GLN A 71 3.97 -3.40 16.19
C GLN A 71 2.85 -4.26 16.76
N LYS A 72 1.79 -4.53 15.98
CA LYS A 72 0.69 -5.40 16.42
C LYS A 72 1.14 -6.83 16.70
N LEU A 73 2.13 -7.33 15.98
CA LEU A 73 2.71 -8.67 16.18
C LEU A 73 3.76 -8.70 17.29
N GLY A 74 4.13 -7.54 17.87
CA GLY A 74 5.27 -7.44 18.80
C GLY A 74 6.61 -7.76 18.13
N ALA A 75 6.70 -7.59 16.81
CA ALA A 75 7.91 -7.79 16.01
C ALA A 75 8.71 -6.50 15.88
N ASP A 76 9.99 -6.61 15.51
CA ASP A 76 10.83 -5.46 15.23
C ASP A 76 10.26 -4.63 14.05
N THR A 77 10.48 -3.34 14.07
CA THR A 77 10.17 -2.44 12.95
C THR A 77 11.33 -2.32 11.95
N LYS A 78 12.44 -3.03 12.18
CA LYS A 78 13.54 -3.18 11.21
C LYS A 78 13.38 -4.46 10.42
N ASP A 79 13.92 -4.45 9.21
CA ASP A 79 13.92 -5.60 8.30
C ASP A 79 12.51 -6.17 8.01
N TYR A 80 11.44 -5.38 8.22
CA TYR A 80 10.06 -5.82 7.99
C TYR A 80 9.76 -6.15 6.53
N ILE A 81 10.64 -5.74 5.62
CA ILE A 81 10.62 -6.11 4.20
C ILE A 81 11.27 -7.48 3.94
N SER A 82 12.01 -8.05 4.88
CA SER A 82 12.60 -9.38 4.71
C SER A 82 11.52 -10.46 4.64
N TYR A 83 11.61 -11.37 3.66
CA TYR A 83 10.65 -12.48 3.51
C TYR A 83 10.52 -13.33 4.78
N SER A 84 11.59 -13.46 5.57
CA SER A 84 11.61 -14.21 6.83
C SER A 84 10.95 -13.48 7.99
N HIS A 85 10.70 -12.17 7.85
CA HIS A 85 10.11 -11.35 8.91
C HIS A 85 8.64 -11.73 9.18
N PRO A 86 8.16 -11.66 10.45
CA PRO A 86 6.78 -11.99 10.82
C PRO A 86 5.72 -11.24 10.00
N VAL A 87 5.96 -9.98 9.62
CA VAL A 87 5.08 -9.18 8.76
C VAL A 87 4.87 -9.87 7.41
N GLN A 88 5.97 -10.21 6.72
CA GLN A 88 5.88 -10.82 5.39
C GLN A 88 5.30 -12.23 5.45
N LYS A 89 5.67 -13.02 6.46
CA LYS A 89 5.04 -14.32 6.70
C LYS A 89 3.53 -14.19 6.85
N THR A 90 3.06 -13.22 7.66
CA THR A 90 1.63 -12.98 7.84
C THR A 90 0.95 -12.60 6.53
N ILE A 91 1.56 -11.72 5.73
CA ILE A 91 1.02 -11.33 4.42
C ILE A 91 0.90 -12.55 3.49
N PHE A 92 1.95 -13.35 3.36
CA PHE A 92 1.94 -14.53 2.50
C PHE A 92 0.96 -15.61 3.00
N GLU A 93 0.79 -15.79 4.31
CA GLU A 93 -0.23 -16.70 4.86
C GLU A 93 -1.66 -16.23 4.53
N GLN A 94 -1.93 -14.91 4.57
CA GLN A 94 -3.23 -14.41 4.12
C GLN A 94 -3.45 -14.63 2.62
N LEU A 95 -2.43 -14.47 1.80
CA LEU A 95 -2.52 -14.79 0.37
C LEU A 95 -2.79 -16.27 0.12
N LYS A 96 -2.13 -17.17 0.86
CA LYS A 96 -2.43 -18.62 0.82
C LYS A 96 -3.89 -18.89 1.18
N ARG A 97 -4.38 -18.28 2.25
CA ARG A 97 -5.79 -18.41 2.68
C ARG A 97 -6.77 -17.98 1.59
N LEU A 98 -6.49 -16.85 0.92
CA LEU A 98 -7.39 -16.28 -0.08
C LEU A 98 -7.35 -16.99 -1.43
N THR A 99 -6.19 -17.53 -1.82
CA THR A 99 -5.98 -18.16 -3.13
C THR A 99 -6.08 -19.69 -3.10
N GLY A 100 -6.02 -20.30 -1.92
CA GLY A 100 -5.91 -21.76 -1.76
C GLY A 100 -4.55 -22.35 -2.15
N LYS A 101 -3.56 -21.51 -2.51
CA LYS A 101 -2.20 -21.97 -2.85
C LYS A 101 -1.40 -22.27 -1.58
N SER A 102 -0.53 -23.26 -1.64
CA SER A 102 0.38 -23.60 -0.54
C SER A 102 1.68 -22.80 -0.57
N THR A 103 2.12 -22.36 -1.75
CA THR A 103 3.40 -21.67 -1.95
C THR A 103 3.28 -20.59 -3.03
N PHE A 104 4.17 -19.60 -2.97
CA PHE A 104 4.35 -18.59 -4.01
C PHE A 104 5.81 -18.45 -4.38
N LEU A 105 6.09 -18.32 -5.67
CA LEU A 105 7.29 -17.63 -6.12
C LEU A 105 7.09 -16.14 -5.88
N TYR A 106 8.16 -15.42 -5.60
CA TYR A 106 8.12 -13.98 -5.39
C TYR A 106 9.36 -13.30 -5.97
N GLY A 107 9.21 -12.05 -6.29
CA GLY A 107 10.30 -11.11 -6.58
C GLY A 107 10.39 -10.03 -5.51
N ILE A 108 11.33 -9.11 -5.69
CA ILE A 108 11.44 -7.92 -4.85
C ILE A 108 10.94 -6.73 -5.67
N ASP A 109 9.97 -6.02 -5.12
CA ASP A 109 9.40 -4.82 -5.72
C ASP A 109 10.36 -3.62 -5.65
N GLY A 110 10.08 -2.57 -6.43
CA GLY A 110 10.85 -1.32 -6.41
C GLY A 110 10.87 -0.61 -5.05
N CYS A 111 9.93 -0.91 -4.17
CA CYS A 111 9.91 -0.46 -2.78
C CYS A 111 10.55 -1.45 -1.79
N SER A 112 11.32 -2.41 -2.29
CA SER A 112 12.04 -3.44 -1.53
C SER A 112 11.16 -4.51 -0.86
N ALA A 113 9.83 -4.45 -0.98
CA ALA A 113 8.94 -5.46 -0.41
C ALA A 113 8.88 -6.73 -1.28
N PRO A 114 8.76 -7.94 -0.70
CA PRO A 114 8.48 -9.16 -1.43
C PRO A 114 7.11 -9.08 -2.12
N THR A 115 7.07 -9.45 -3.41
CA THR A 115 5.86 -9.41 -4.23
C THR A 115 5.60 -10.78 -4.82
N PRO A 116 4.45 -11.43 -4.53
CA PRO A 116 4.13 -12.76 -5.04
C PRO A 116 3.86 -12.73 -6.54
N PHE A 117 4.27 -13.77 -7.24
CA PHE A 117 3.90 -13.98 -8.64
C PHE A 117 2.54 -14.66 -8.72
N LEU A 118 1.62 -14.01 -9.40
CA LEU A 118 0.25 -14.45 -9.61
C LEU A 118 -0.09 -14.38 -11.10
N THR A 119 -0.90 -15.31 -11.57
CA THR A 119 -1.49 -15.20 -12.89
C THR A 119 -2.57 -14.11 -12.91
N LEU A 120 -2.89 -13.57 -14.11
CA LEU A 120 -3.98 -12.60 -14.25
C LEU A 120 -5.31 -13.14 -13.71
N LYS A 121 -5.56 -14.45 -13.87
CA LYS A 121 -6.76 -15.09 -13.33
C LYS A 121 -6.78 -15.01 -11.80
N GLU A 122 -5.70 -15.36 -11.13
CA GLU A 122 -5.58 -15.30 -9.67
C GLU A 122 -5.74 -13.87 -9.14
N ILE A 123 -5.16 -12.89 -9.85
CA ILE A 123 -5.34 -11.47 -9.52
C ILE A 123 -6.81 -11.08 -9.63
N ALA A 124 -7.49 -11.44 -10.72
CA ALA A 124 -8.92 -11.14 -10.92
C ALA A 124 -9.79 -11.78 -9.83
N GLU A 125 -9.52 -13.03 -9.46
CA GLU A 125 -10.23 -13.76 -8.39
C GLU A 125 -10.00 -13.10 -7.02
N LEU A 126 -8.79 -12.59 -6.74
CA LEU A 126 -8.51 -11.82 -5.52
C LEU A 126 -9.26 -10.49 -5.49
N PHE A 127 -9.32 -9.75 -6.60
CA PHE A 127 -10.10 -8.52 -6.70
C PHE A 127 -11.61 -8.79 -6.57
N GLN A 128 -12.12 -9.86 -7.18
CA GLN A 128 -13.51 -10.30 -6.99
C GLN A 128 -13.79 -10.59 -5.50
N THR A 129 -12.88 -11.31 -4.84
CA THR A 129 -13.00 -11.62 -3.41
C THR A 129 -12.95 -10.35 -2.57
N PHE A 130 -12.10 -9.39 -2.93
CA PHE A 130 -11.96 -8.11 -2.27
C PHE A 130 -13.26 -7.29 -2.28
N GLY A 131 -14.01 -7.33 -3.40
CA GLY A 131 -15.29 -6.64 -3.55
C GLY A 131 -16.53 -7.46 -3.13
N SER A 132 -16.36 -8.69 -2.62
CA SER A 132 -17.48 -9.64 -2.39
C SER A 132 -18.18 -9.53 -1.04
N GLU A 133 -17.74 -8.65 -0.15
CA GLU A 133 -18.21 -8.54 1.25
C GLU A 133 -18.06 -9.82 2.11
N LYS A 134 -17.43 -10.86 1.55
CA LYS A 134 -17.24 -12.15 2.23
C LYS A 134 -16.33 -12.04 3.47
N TYR A 135 -15.40 -11.10 3.44
CA TYR A 135 -14.42 -10.89 4.50
C TYR A 135 -14.53 -9.45 5.03
N PRO A 136 -15.01 -9.24 6.28
CA PRO A 136 -15.21 -7.89 6.83
C PRO A 136 -13.96 -6.99 6.79
N GLU A 137 -12.78 -7.58 7.00
CA GLU A 137 -11.50 -6.87 6.93
C GLU A 137 -11.20 -6.34 5.50
N LEU A 138 -11.55 -7.11 4.47
CA LEU A 138 -11.40 -6.68 3.07
C LEU A 138 -12.48 -5.66 2.70
N THR A 139 -13.71 -5.86 3.15
CA THR A 139 -14.82 -4.91 2.94
C THR A 139 -14.48 -3.53 3.51
N MET A 140 -13.86 -3.48 4.69
CA MET A 140 -13.42 -2.21 5.28
C MET A 140 -12.39 -1.49 4.40
N ALA A 141 -11.42 -2.22 3.85
CA ALA A 141 -10.41 -1.67 2.96
C ALA A 141 -11.04 -1.22 1.62
N TYR A 142 -11.93 -2.02 1.04
CA TYR A 142 -12.69 -1.68 -0.16
C TYR A 142 -13.47 -0.37 0.02
N ASN A 143 -14.25 -0.27 1.09
CA ASN A 143 -15.05 0.93 1.39
C ASN A 143 -14.16 2.17 1.61
N ALA A 144 -12.98 2.01 2.19
CA ALA A 144 -12.02 3.10 2.33
C ALA A 144 -11.50 3.60 0.97
N MET A 145 -11.25 2.70 0.01
CA MET A 145 -10.83 3.06 -1.36
C MET A 145 -11.96 3.77 -2.11
N VAL A 146 -13.18 3.25 -2.03
CA VAL A 146 -14.39 3.88 -2.61
C VAL A 146 -14.61 5.28 -2.05
N LYS A 147 -14.48 5.45 -0.74
CA LYS A 147 -14.69 6.74 -0.06
C LYS A 147 -13.59 7.76 -0.36
N HIS A 148 -12.38 7.31 -0.60
CA HIS A 148 -11.20 8.17 -0.78
C HIS A 148 -10.42 7.82 -2.05
N PRO A 149 -11.04 7.91 -3.24
CA PRO A 149 -10.40 7.50 -4.50
C PRO A 149 -9.13 8.31 -4.82
N TYR A 150 -9.10 9.57 -4.42
CA TYR A 150 -7.92 10.42 -4.62
C TYR A 150 -6.70 9.92 -3.83
N LEU A 151 -6.90 9.39 -2.63
CA LEU A 151 -5.81 8.80 -1.82
C LEU A 151 -5.26 7.48 -2.41
N VAL A 152 -5.98 6.85 -3.34
CA VAL A 152 -5.53 5.62 -3.99
C VAL A 152 -4.42 5.91 -5.01
N ALA A 153 -4.55 7.02 -5.77
CA ALA A 153 -3.58 7.30 -6.82
C ALA A 153 -3.20 8.79 -6.92
N GLY A 154 -4.15 9.73 -6.91
CA GLY A 154 -3.90 11.16 -7.02
C GLY A 154 -4.45 11.79 -8.27
N ASN A 155 -3.92 12.97 -8.62
CA ASN A 155 -4.36 13.75 -9.77
C ASN A 155 -3.95 13.09 -11.10
N ASP A 156 -4.79 13.25 -12.13
CA ASP A 156 -4.56 12.74 -13.48
C ASP A 156 -4.21 11.24 -13.55
N ARG A 157 -4.82 10.45 -12.65
CA ARG A 157 -4.61 9.00 -12.59
C ARG A 157 -5.90 8.25 -12.94
N PHE A 158 -5.73 7.22 -13.80
CA PHE A 158 -6.81 6.32 -14.19
C PHE A 158 -7.55 5.75 -12.96
N ASP A 159 -6.81 5.26 -11.98
CA ASP A 159 -7.38 4.65 -10.76
C ASP A 159 -8.31 5.63 -10.02
N THR A 160 -7.90 6.89 -9.89
CA THR A 160 -8.73 7.94 -9.26
C THR A 160 -10.03 8.17 -10.03
N ASP A 161 -9.94 8.31 -11.35
CA ASP A 161 -11.09 8.60 -12.20
C ASP A 161 -12.01 7.39 -12.32
N PHE A 162 -11.45 6.19 -12.47
CA PHE A 162 -12.21 4.95 -12.48
C PHE A 162 -12.99 4.75 -11.18
N ASN A 163 -12.31 4.88 -10.02
CA ASN A 163 -12.96 4.69 -8.72
C ASN A 163 -14.09 5.71 -8.49
N LYS A 164 -13.91 6.96 -8.94
CA LYS A 164 -14.98 7.98 -8.92
C LYS A 164 -16.15 7.59 -9.83
N ALA A 165 -15.87 7.21 -11.08
CA ALA A 165 -16.88 6.87 -12.06
C ALA A 165 -17.69 5.62 -11.67
N MET A 166 -17.04 4.64 -11.08
CA MET A 166 -17.67 3.40 -10.61
C MET A 166 -18.60 3.62 -9.41
N ASN A 167 -18.38 4.67 -8.63
CA ASN A 167 -19.24 5.06 -7.49
C ASN A 167 -19.59 3.87 -6.58
N GLY A 168 -18.57 3.14 -6.12
CA GLY A 168 -18.70 1.99 -5.23
C GLY A 168 -19.03 0.66 -5.90
N ARG A 169 -19.15 0.61 -7.23
CA ARG A 169 -19.39 -0.64 -7.98
C ARG A 169 -18.11 -1.35 -8.43
N GLY A 170 -16.97 -0.76 -8.19
CA GLY A 170 -15.66 -1.31 -8.53
C GLY A 170 -14.55 -0.40 -8.04
N ILE A 171 -13.35 -0.96 -7.96
CA ILE A 171 -12.11 -0.28 -7.60
C ILE A 171 -10.96 -0.78 -8.48
N THR A 172 -9.89 0.01 -8.55
CA THR A 172 -8.60 -0.35 -9.14
C THR A 172 -7.51 -0.32 -8.11
#